data_9a6549b1fd83ce3d8576394e71f061f2
#
_entry.id   9a6549b1fd83ce3d8576394e71f061f2
#
_cell.length_a   1.000
_cell.length_b   1.000
_cell.length_c   1.000
_cell.angle_alpha   90.00
_cell.angle_beta   90.00
_cell.angle_gamma   90.00
#
_symmetry.space_group_name_H-M   'P 1'
#
loop_
_entity.id
_entity.type
_entity.pdbx_description
1 polymer ?
#
loop_
_entity_poly.entity_id
_entity_poly.type
_entity_poly.pdbx_seq_one_letter_code
_entity_poly.pdbx_strand_id
1 'polypeptide(L)'
;MPALIEIEDICKVYNPGENEVRALDGVNLKISKGEFVAIIGQSGSGKSTLMNMLGCLDVPSFGQYFLNGRDVSTMKDDDLSDVRNKEIGFIFQGFNLIPSLTAVENVELPLIYRGISKEERKELSVKALEIVGLSHRMDHKPAEMSGGQQQRVAIARAIAAKPPVILADEPTGNLDSHSSKEILEILKELHKTGRTVILITHDNDIAAQAKRVVRIKDGKIEQDYLNDDTESTK
;
A
#
# COMPACT_ATOMS: atom_id res chain seq x y z
N MET A 1 12.42 13.85 11.72
CA MET A 1 13.06 12.90 10.77
C MET A 1 12.73 13.40 9.38
N PRO A 2 13.57 13.19 8.36
CA PRO A 2 13.20 13.57 7.00
C PRO A 2 11.94 12.81 6.57
N ALA A 3 11.05 13.47 5.82
CA ALA A 3 9.86 12.83 5.29
C ALA A 3 10.25 11.74 4.28
N LEU A 4 9.59 10.57 4.35
CA LEU A 4 9.72 9.53 3.35
C LEU A 4 8.82 9.83 2.15
N ILE A 5 7.64 10.38 2.42
CA ILE A 5 6.66 10.86 1.45
C ILE A 5 6.39 12.33 1.75
N GLU A 6 6.49 13.17 0.75
CA GLU A 6 6.17 14.59 0.83
C GLU A 6 5.37 15.00 -0.41
N ILE A 7 4.15 15.43 -0.18
CA ILE A 7 3.22 15.90 -1.20
C ILE A 7 2.97 17.39 -0.96
N GLU A 8 3.18 18.21 -1.98
CA GLU A 8 3.02 19.65 -1.95
C GLU A 8 2.03 20.10 -3.03
N ASP A 9 0.91 20.66 -2.61
CA ASP A 9 -0.17 21.21 -3.44
C ASP A 9 -0.62 20.31 -4.61
N ILE A 10 -0.70 19.00 -4.36
CA ILE A 10 -1.09 18.04 -5.39
C ILE A 10 -2.54 18.28 -5.81
N CYS A 11 -2.70 18.51 -7.12
CA CYS A 11 -3.99 18.50 -7.79
C CYS A 11 -4.01 17.38 -8.84
N LYS A 12 -5.14 16.67 -8.93
CA LYS A 12 -5.41 15.73 -10.03
C LYS A 12 -6.73 16.06 -10.68
N VAL A 13 -6.65 16.38 -11.97
CA VAL A 13 -7.79 16.75 -12.80
C VAL A 13 -7.95 15.71 -13.89
N TYR A 14 -9.13 15.10 -13.96
CA TYR A 14 -9.53 14.22 -15.06
C TYR A 14 -10.46 14.96 -16.01
N ASN A 15 -10.40 14.62 -17.29
CA ASN A 15 -11.23 15.20 -18.35
C ASN A 15 -11.26 16.74 -18.32
N PRO A 16 -10.11 17.42 -18.51
CA PRO A 16 -10.10 18.87 -18.51
C PRO A 16 -11.00 19.42 -19.62
N GLY A 17 -11.88 20.35 -19.27
CA GLY A 17 -12.88 20.94 -20.18
C GLY A 17 -14.31 20.82 -19.63
N GLU A 18 -15.30 20.54 -20.50
CA GLU A 18 -16.72 20.56 -20.12
C GLU A 18 -17.14 19.58 -19.00
N ASN A 19 -16.36 18.50 -18.79
CA ASN A 19 -16.64 17.49 -17.75
C ASN A 19 -15.43 17.33 -16.79
N GLU A 20 -14.83 18.43 -16.40
CA GLU A 20 -13.68 18.42 -15.50
C GLU A 20 -14.05 17.85 -14.12
N VAL A 21 -13.26 16.87 -13.65
CA VAL A 21 -13.36 16.31 -12.30
C VAL A 21 -12.05 16.55 -11.57
N ARG A 22 -12.09 17.39 -10.54
CA ARG A 22 -10.97 17.59 -9.61
C ARG A 22 -11.02 16.52 -8.54
N ALA A 23 -10.33 15.44 -8.77
CA ALA A 23 -10.26 14.32 -7.83
C ALA A 23 -9.36 14.60 -6.63
N LEU A 24 -8.32 15.44 -6.80
CA LEU A 24 -7.50 16.03 -5.73
C LEU A 24 -7.35 17.52 -6.00
N ASP A 25 -7.42 18.34 -4.94
CA ASP A 25 -7.41 19.79 -5.02
C ASP A 25 -6.55 20.41 -3.90
N GLY A 26 -5.26 20.62 -4.16
CA GLY A 26 -4.31 21.25 -3.25
C GLY A 26 -3.97 20.36 -2.04
N VAL A 27 -3.76 19.06 -2.26
CA VAL A 27 -3.42 18.13 -1.18
C VAL A 27 -1.98 18.34 -0.73
N ASN A 28 -1.79 18.54 0.58
CA ASN A 28 -0.48 18.61 1.24
C ASN A 28 -0.41 17.50 2.28
N LEU A 29 0.62 16.62 2.19
CA LEU A 29 0.79 15.50 3.11
C LEU A 29 2.26 15.15 3.28
N LYS A 30 2.69 14.97 4.54
CA LYS A 30 4.04 14.46 4.85
C LYS A 30 3.92 13.21 5.70
N ILE A 31 4.59 12.13 5.29
CA ILE A 31 4.66 10.88 6.04
C ILE A 31 6.13 10.56 6.28
N SER A 32 6.49 10.39 7.55
CA SER A 32 7.84 10.06 7.97
C SER A 32 8.11 8.56 7.84
N LYS A 33 9.38 8.19 7.76
CA LYS A 33 9.77 6.79 7.76
C LYS A 33 9.34 6.10 9.06
N GLY A 34 8.73 4.92 8.93
CA GLY A 34 8.27 4.12 10.07
C GLY A 34 6.94 4.60 10.66
N GLU A 35 6.16 5.46 9.98
CA GLU A 35 4.80 5.77 10.40
C GLU A 35 3.82 4.66 10.02
N PHE A 36 2.77 4.50 10.82
CA PHE A 36 1.56 3.76 10.45
C PHE A 36 0.41 4.75 10.34
N VAL A 37 -0.01 5.03 9.10
CA VAL A 37 -1.02 6.04 8.77
C VAL A 37 -2.22 5.37 8.13
N ALA A 38 -3.42 5.72 8.58
CA ALA A 38 -4.67 5.38 7.90
C ALA A 38 -5.19 6.58 7.11
N ILE A 39 -5.55 6.38 5.86
CA ILE A 39 -6.22 7.36 5.01
C ILE A 39 -7.68 6.94 4.86
N ILE A 40 -8.60 7.77 5.36
CA ILE A 40 -10.03 7.48 5.37
C ILE A 40 -10.84 8.52 4.61
N GLY A 41 -12.05 8.16 4.20
CA GLY A 41 -13.00 9.06 3.55
C GLY A 41 -14.13 8.27 2.88
N GLN A 42 -15.18 8.96 2.48
CA GLN A 42 -16.33 8.37 1.79
C GLN A 42 -15.97 7.92 0.36
N SER A 43 -16.84 7.13 -0.27
CA SER A 43 -16.72 6.84 -1.69
C SER A 43 -16.73 8.13 -2.51
N GLY A 44 -15.83 8.24 -3.49
CA GLY A 44 -15.69 9.45 -4.32
C GLY A 44 -14.91 10.61 -3.68
N SER A 45 -14.41 10.47 -2.44
CA SER A 45 -13.68 11.55 -1.75
C SER A 45 -12.27 11.84 -2.30
N GLY A 46 -11.74 11.01 -3.22
CA GLY A 46 -10.39 11.14 -3.78
C GLY A 46 -9.37 10.13 -3.23
N LYS A 47 -9.76 9.20 -2.32
CA LYS A 47 -8.83 8.20 -1.74
C LYS A 47 -8.07 7.38 -2.77
N SER A 48 -8.79 6.79 -3.75
CA SER A 48 -8.16 5.95 -4.78
C SER A 48 -7.24 6.78 -5.68
N THR A 49 -7.58 8.04 -5.94
CA THR A 49 -6.71 8.95 -6.69
C THR A 49 -5.46 9.27 -5.88
N LEU A 50 -5.59 9.58 -4.56
CA LEU A 50 -4.45 9.81 -3.69
C LEU A 50 -3.58 8.55 -3.59
N MET A 51 -4.18 7.36 -3.47
CA MET A 51 -3.47 6.09 -3.51
C MET A 51 -2.65 5.92 -4.79
N ASN A 52 -3.24 6.24 -5.94
CA ASN A 52 -2.54 6.13 -7.23
C ASN A 52 -1.35 7.11 -7.29
N MET A 53 -1.48 8.31 -6.72
CA MET A 53 -0.35 9.25 -6.58
C MET A 53 0.73 8.66 -5.66
N LEU A 54 0.38 8.29 -4.43
CA LEU A 54 1.30 7.71 -3.45
C LEU A 54 2.00 6.46 -3.99
N GLY A 55 1.27 5.69 -4.79
CA GLY A 55 1.75 4.46 -5.43
C GLY A 55 2.57 4.68 -6.69
N CYS A 56 2.79 5.91 -7.14
CA CYS A 56 3.40 6.19 -8.44
C CYS A 56 2.71 5.45 -9.61
N LEU A 57 1.39 5.21 -9.50
CA LEU A 57 0.57 4.59 -10.55
C LEU A 57 0.01 5.64 -11.52
N ASP A 58 0.03 6.89 -11.10
CA ASP A 58 -0.39 8.05 -11.90
C ASP A 58 0.46 9.25 -11.48
N VAL A 59 0.47 10.32 -12.29
CA VAL A 59 1.18 11.56 -12.01
C VAL A 59 0.19 12.68 -11.71
N PRO A 60 0.57 13.66 -10.87
CA PRO A 60 -0.28 14.81 -10.59
C PRO A 60 -0.47 15.68 -11.83
N SER A 61 -1.60 16.39 -11.90
CA SER A 61 -1.81 17.46 -12.89
C SER A 61 -1.03 18.71 -12.52
N PHE A 62 -0.91 19.00 -11.21
CA PHE A 62 -0.16 20.10 -10.62
C PHE A 62 0.37 19.70 -9.25
N GLY A 63 1.38 20.43 -8.76
CA GLY A 63 2.02 20.18 -7.47
C GLY A 63 3.24 19.26 -7.59
N GLN A 64 3.82 18.91 -6.43
CA GLN A 64 5.04 18.10 -6.36
C GLN A 64 4.87 16.90 -5.43
N TYR A 65 5.50 15.79 -5.79
CA TYR A 65 5.56 14.60 -4.98
C TYR A 65 7.01 14.11 -4.86
N PHE A 66 7.52 14.11 -3.63
CA PHE A 66 8.82 13.56 -3.30
C PHE A 66 8.68 12.22 -2.56
N LEU A 67 9.31 11.18 -3.10
CA LEU A 67 9.40 9.87 -2.46
C LEU A 67 10.88 9.60 -2.14
N ASN A 68 11.17 9.43 -0.85
CA ASN A 68 12.53 9.21 -0.34
C ASN A 68 13.52 10.31 -0.82
N GLY A 69 13.04 11.57 -0.84
CA GLY A 69 13.81 12.75 -1.30
C GLY A 69 13.94 12.90 -2.82
N ARG A 70 13.34 12.01 -3.61
CA ARG A 70 13.37 12.05 -5.08
C ARG A 70 12.04 12.59 -5.60
N ASP A 71 12.08 13.65 -6.42
CA ASP A 71 10.89 14.17 -7.10
C ASP A 71 10.42 13.17 -8.17
N VAL A 72 9.21 12.67 -7.99
CA VAL A 72 8.57 11.68 -8.90
C VAL A 72 7.44 12.31 -9.73
N SER A 73 7.11 13.59 -9.52
CA SER A 73 5.95 14.28 -10.13
C SER A 73 5.98 14.30 -11.65
N THR A 74 7.18 14.37 -12.21
CA THR A 74 7.40 14.57 -13.66
C THR A 74 8.14 13.40 -14.32
N MET A 75 8.25 12.27 -13.60
CA MET A 75 8.92 11.08 -14.13
C MET A 75 8.10 10.42 -15.25
N LYS A 76 8.82 9.79 -16.17
CA LYS A 76 8.20 8.95 -17.21
C LYS A 76 7.79 7.59 -16.62
N ASP A 77 6.88 6.88 -17.30
CA ASP A 77 6.34 5.60 -16.86
C ASP A 77 7.41 4.54 -16.55
N ASP A 78 8.49 4.48 -17.33
CA ASP A 78 9.59 3.55 -17.10
C ASP A 78 10.30 3.85 -15.77
N ASP A 79 10.60 5.12 -15.50
CA ASP A 79 11.23 5.56 -14.24
C ASP A 79 10.28 5.33 -13.04
N LEU A 80 8.99 5.63 -13.21
CA LEU A 80 7.96 5.37 -12.18
C LEU A 80 7.82 3.88 -11.89
N SER A 81 7.93 3.02 -12.92
CA SER A 81 7.89 1.58 -12.75
C SER A 81 9.06 1.05 -11.93
N ASP A 82 10.26 1.62 -12.14
CA ASP A 82 11.45 1.31 -11.35
C ASP A 82 11.31 1.77 -9.89
N VAL A 83 10.80 2.99 -9.68
CA VAL A 83 10.50 3.54 -8.35
C VAL A 83 9.47 2.66 -7.63
N ARG A 84 8.34 2.34 -8.28
CA ARG A 84 7.31 1.43 -7.72
C ARG A 84 7.90 0.11 -7.26
N ASN A 85 8.67 -0.52 -8.13
CA ASN A 85 9.26 -1.82 -7.83
C ASN A 85 10.23 -1.77 -6.65
N LYS A 86 10.97 -0.66 -6.47
CA LYS A 86 12.00 -0.53 -5.41
C LYS A 86 11.46 0.00 -4.08
N GLU A 87 10.53 0.96 -4.13
CA GLU A 87 10.14 1.74 -2.96
C GLU A 87 8.77 1.32 -2.38
N ILE A 88 7.90 0.65 -3.16
CA ILE A 88 6.50 0.45 -2.77
C ILE A 88 6.10 -1.03 -2.88
N GLY A 89 5.55 -1.58 -1.80
CA GLY A 89 4.85 -2.84 -1.79
C GLY A 89 3.34 -2.63 -1.76
N PHE A 90 2.63 -3.12 -2.76
CA PHE A 90 1.19 -2.96 -2.89
C PHE A 90 0.42 -4.16 -2.34
N ILE A 91 -0.63 -3.86 -1.58
CA ILE A 91 -1.63 -4.82 -1.11
C ILE A 91 -3.00 -4.29 -1.53
N PHE A 92 -3.74 -5.04 -2.34
CA PHE A 92 -5.05 -4.64 -2.88
C PHE A 92 -6.17 -5.46 -2.28
N GLN A 93 -7.37 -4.91 -2.25
CA GLN A 93 -8.60 -5.58 -1.82
C GLN A 93 -8.87 -6.87 -2.63
N GLY A 94 -8.61 -6.85 -3.93
CA GLY A 94 -8.86 -7.97 -4.85
C GLY A 94 -7.71 -8.99 -4.93
N PHE A 95 -6.73 -8.94 -4.00
CA PHE A 95 -5.51 -9.78 -3.97
C PHE A 95 -4.61 -9.61 -5.21
N ASN A 96 -5.16 -9.51 -6.40
CA ASN A 96 -4.47 -9.35 -7.68
C ASN A 96 -3.35 -10.39 -7.88
N LEU A 97 -3.65 -11.66 -7.54
CA LEU A 97 -2.78 -12.79 -7.81
C LEU A 97 -3.00 -13.29 -9.24
N ILE A 98 -1.93 -13.77 -9.86
CA ILE A 98 -2.01 -14.43 -11.17
C ILE A 98 -2.52 -15.86 -10.93
N PRO A 99 -3.72 -16.24 -11.43
CA PRO A 99 -4.37 -17.50 -11.08
C PRO A 99 -3.63 -18.76 -11.55
N SER A 100 -2.83 -18.63 -12.61
CA SER A 100 -2.05 -19.76 -13.16
C SER A 100 -0.77 -20.05 -12.39
N LEU A 101 -0.28 -19.09 -11.58
CA LEU A 101 0.93 -19.19 -10.78
C LEU A 101 0.64 -19.72 -9.38
N THR A 102 1.61 -20.45 -8.81
CA THR A 102 1.60 -20.84 -7.40
C THR A 102 1.80 -19.64 -6.47
N ALA A 103 1.65 -19.84 -5.15
CA ALA A 103 1.90 -18.80 -4.16
C ALA A 103 3.34 -18.27 -4.25
N VAL A 104 4.33 -19.16 -4.30
CA VAL A 104 5.75 -18.75 -4.38
C VAL A 104 6.03 -18.02 -5.69
N GLU A 105 5.50 -18.48 -6.83
CA GLU A 105 5.68 -17.82 -8.12
C GLU A 105 5.03 -16.44 -8.16
N ASN A 106 3.86 -16.23 -7.54
CA ASN A 106 3.25 -14.90 -7.38
C ASN A 106 4.15 -13.96 -6.57
N VAL A 107 4.79 -14.47 -5.52
CA VAL A 107 5.69 -13.68 -4.67
C VAL A 107 7.00 -13.35 -5.39
N GLU A 108 7.47 -14.20 -6.29
CA GLU A 108 8.67 -13.97 -7.10
C GLU A 108 8.53 -12.83 -8.12
N LEU A 109 7.30 -12.51 -8.57
CA LEU A 109 7.08 -11.55 -9.67
C LEU A 109 7.81 -10.21 -9.50
N PRO A 110 7.68 -9.45 -8.41
CA PRO A 110 8.39 -8.18 -8.26
C PRO A 110 9.91 -8.35 -8.22
N LEU A 111 10.40 -9.49 -7.78
CA LEU A 111 11.83 -9.82 -7.75
C LEU A 111 12.39 -10.12 -9.13
N ILE A 112 11.56 -10.72 -10.02
CA ILE A 112 11.91 -10.93 -11.45
C ILE A 112 12.10 -9.58 -12.13
N TYR A 113 11.16 -8.64 -11.96
CA TYR A 113 11.26 -7.29 -12.52
C TYR A 113 12.45 -6.50 -11.97
N ARG A 114 12.90 -6.83 -10.75
CA ARG A 114 14.11 -6.25 -10.13
C ARG A 114 15.42 -6.87 -10.66
N GLY A 115 15.35 -7.91 -11.49
CA GLY A 115 16.53 -8.60 -12.04
C GLY A 115 17.29 -9.48 -11.03
N ILE A 116 16.62 -9.88 -9.93
CA ILE A 116 17.23 -10.74 -8.90
C ILE A 116 17.41 -12.17 -9.45
N SER A 117 18.52 -12.83 -9.13
CA SER A 117 18.81 -14.19 -9.58
C SER A 117 17.73 -15.19 -9.14
N LYS A 118 17.60 -16.31 -9.86
CA LYS A 118 16.57 -17.31 -9.56
C LYS A 118 16.72 -17.89 -8.14
N GLU A 119 17.94 -18.15 -7.75
CA GLU A 119 18.28 -18.73 -6.43
C GLU A 119 17.90 -17.76 -5.32
N GLU A 120 18.31 -16.51 -5.43
CA GLU A 120 18.01 -15.46 -4.45
C GLU A 120 16.51 -15.11 -4.41
N ARG A 121 15.82 -15.06 -5.57
CA ARG A 121 14.36 -14.86 -5.62
C ARG A 121 13.63 -15.92 -4.82
N LYS A 122 13.99 -17.20 -5.03
CA LYS A 122 13.35 -18.30 -4.31
C LYS A 122 13.54 -18.17 -2.81
N GLU A 123 14.75 -17.84 -2.35
CA GLU A 123 15.03 -17.64 -0.94
C GLU A 123 14.22 -16.49 -0.33
N LEU A 124 14.16 -15.34 -1.02
CA LEU A 124 13.38 -14.16 -0.57
C LEU A 124 11.89 -14.46 -0.54
N SER A 125 11.36 -15.19 -1.54
CA SER A 125 9.94 -15.53 -1.62
C SER A 125 9.53 -16.52 -0.56
N VAL A 126 10.35 -17.53 -0.29
CA VAL A 126 10.13 -18.50 0.80
C VAL A 126 10.08 -17.75 2.15
N LYS A 127 11.07 -16.89 2.44
CA LYS A 127 11.08 -16.08 3.66
C LYS A 127 9.86 -15.18 3.79
N ALA A 128 9.40 -14.58 2.68
CA ALA A 128 8.21 -13.74 2.70
C ALA A 128 6.94 -14.54 3.02
N LEU A 129 6.80 -15.76 2.47
CA LEU A 129 5.69 -16.67 2.76
C LEU A 129 5.74 -17.21 4.20
N GLU A 130 6.93 -17.43 4.76
CA GLU A 130 7.11 -17.79 6.17
C GLU A 130 6.62 -16.68 7.10
N ILE A 131 6.95 -15.42 6.83
CA ILE A 131 6.51 -14.25 7.62
C ILE A 131 4.98 -14.20 7.72
N VAL A 132 4.26 -14.57 6.68
CA VAL A 132 2.79 -14.55 6.64
C VAL A 132 2.16 -15.90 7.00
N GLY A 133 2.95 -16.88 7.48
CA GLY A 133 2.48 -18.19 7.96
C GLY A 133 2.01 -19.14 6.85
N LEU A 134 2.56 -19.04 5.65
CA LEU A 134 2.18 -19.86 4.48
C LEU A 134 3.25 -20.83 4.00
N SER A 135 4.19 -21.22 4.86
CA SER A 135 5.26 -22.18 4.52
C SER A 135 4.75 -23.50 3.93
N HIS A 136 3.59 -23.93 4.38
CA HIS A 136 2.96 -25.21 3.96
C HIS A 136 2.06 -25.06 2.71
N ARG A 137 1.99 -23.88 2.09
CA ARG A 137 1.10 -23.56 0.94
C ARG A 137 1.84 -22.95 -0.26
N MET A 138 3.17 -23.05 -0.30
CA MET A 138 4.01 -22.38 -1.31
C MET A 138 3.67 -22.80 -2.75
N ASP A 139 3.35 -24.09 -2.93
CA ASP A 139 3.09 -24.67 -4.25
C ASP A 139 1.60 -24.68 -4.64
N HIS A 140 0.72 -24.11 -3.79
CA HIS A 140 -0.71 -24.04 -4.09
C HIS A 140 -1.02 -22.83 -4.99
N LYS A 141 -2.00 -23.00 -5.86
CA LYS A 141 -2.54 -21.92 -6.70
C LYS A 141 -3.64 -21.15 -5.97
N PRO A 142 -3.93 -19.91 -6.35
CA PRO A 142 -4.98 -19.10 -5.73
C PRO A 142 -6.34 -19.82 -5.60
N ALA A 143 -6.75 -20.58 -6.61
CA ALA A 143 -8.01 -21.34 -6.59
C ALA A 143 -8.09 -22.42 -5.48
N GLU A 144 -6.94 -22.82 -4.93
CA GLU A 144 -6.82 -23.83 -3.86
C GLU A 144 -6.69 -23.20 -2.47
N MET A 145 -6.86 -21.87 -2.37
CA MET A 145 -6.62 -21.07 -1.18
C MET A 145 -7.87 -20.29 -0.75
N SER A 146 -8.07 -20.15 0.56
CA SER A 146 -9.08 -19.24 1.10
C SER A 146 -8.75 -17.79 0.80
N GLY A 147 -9.73 -16.86 0.88
CA GLY A 147 -9.51 -15.43 0.68
C GLY A 147 -8.42 -14.87 1.61
N GLY A 148 -8.43 -15.23 2.89
CA GLY A 148 -7.39 -14.83 3.85
C GLY A 148 -6.00 -15.37 3.49
N GLN A 149 -5.91 -16.59 2.95
CA GLN A 149 -4.64 -17.14 2.46
C GLN A 149 -4.17 -16.41 1.21
N GLN A 150 -5.05 -16.11 0.26
CA GLN A 150 -4.72 -15.33 -0.94
C GLN A 150 -4.22 -13.92 -0.56
N GLN A 151 -4.86 -13.26 0.40
CA GLN A 151 -4.41 -11.96 0.90
C GLN A 151 -3.03 -12.05 1.55
N ARG A 152 -2.75 -13.11 2.32
CA ARG A 152 -1.41 -13.33 2.87
C ARG A 152 -0.36 -13.55 1.78
N VAL A 153 -0.68 -14.23 0.66
CA VAL A 153 0.22 -14.31 -0.50
C VAL A 153 0.45 -12.92 -1.11
N ALA A 154 -0.60 -12.09 -1.25
CA ALA A 154 -0.46 -10.71 -1.74
C ALA A 154 0.44 -9.86 -0.82
N ILE A 155 0.33 -10.03 0.51
CA ILE A 155 1.23 -9.38 1.47
C ILE A 155 2.67 -9.90 1.30
N ALA A 156 2.87 -11.22 1.22
CA ALA A 156 4.19 -11.80 0.99
C ALA A 156 4.85 -11.24 -0.27
N ARG A 157 4.08 -11.14 -1.37
CA ARG A 157 4.52 -10.49 -2.61
C ARG A 157 4.93 -9.03 -2.39
N ALA A 158 4.14 -8.27 -1.64
CA ALA A 158 4.42 -6.87 -1.35
C ALA A 158 5.72 -6.68 -0.56
N ILE A 159 6.05 -7.60 0.36
CA ILE A 159 7.20 -7.46 1.27
C ILE A 159 8.47 -8.17 0.80
N ALA A 160 8.39 -9.06 -0.19
CA ALA A 160 9.52 -9.90 -0.64
C ALA A 160 10.74 -9.07 -1.06
N ALA A 161 10.49 -7.95 -1.73
CA ALA A 161 11.52 -7.02 -2.17
C ALA A 161 11.99 -6.03 -1.07
N LYS A 162 11.48 -6.15 0.15
CA LYS A 162 11.77 -5.29 1.32
C LYS A 162 11.60 -3.79 1.03
N PRO A 163 10.48 -3.34 0.44
CA PRO A 163 10.27 -1.92 0.18
C PRO A 163 10.13 -1.14 1.49
N PRO A 164 10.51 0.17 1.52
CA PRO A 164 10.33 1.02 2.68
C PRO A 164 8.87 1.39 2.95
N VAL A 165 8.01 1.39 1.92
CA VAL A 165 6.57 1.72 1.99
C VAL A 165 5.73 0.49 1.68
N ILE A 166 4.74 0.21 2.53
CA ILE A 166 3.64 -0.72 2.25
C ILE A 166 2.37 0.11 2.08
N LEU A 167 1.77 0.03 0.91
CA LEU A 167 0.52 0.71 0.56
C LEU A 167 -0.60 -0.33 0.46
N ALA A 168 -1.52 -0.32 1.41
CA ALA A 168 -2.60 -1.29 1.54
C ALA A 168 -3.96 -0.64 1.27
N ASP A 169 -4.60 -1.01 0.16
CA ASP A 169 -5.91 -0.52 -0.25
C ASP A 169 -6.99 -1.52 0.12
N GLU A 170 -7.84 -1.15 1.10
CA GLU A 170 -8.93 -1.97 1.61
C GLU A 170 -8.50 -3.44 1.86
N PRO A 171 -7.39 -3.70 2.58
CA PRO A 171 -6.76 -5.03 2.60
C PRO A 171 -7.61 -6.11 3.25
N THR A 172 -8.70 -5.73 3.92
CA THR A 172 -9.62 -6.63 4.62
C THR A 172 -11.02 -6.66 4.02
N GLY A 173 -11.29 -5.84 2.99
CA GLY A 173 -12.64 -5.59 2.47
C GLY A 173 -13.36 -6.82 1.87
N ASN A 174 -12.62 -7.86 1.47
CA ASN A 174 -13.17 -9.10 0.91
C ASN A 174 -12.99 -10.31 1.85
N LEU A 175 -12.75 -10.07 3.15
CA LEU A 175 -12.42 -11.12 4.11
C LEU A 175 -13.47 -11.22 5.21
N ASP A 176 -13.56 -12.41 5.80
CA ASP A 176 -14.29 -12.61 7.06
C ASP A 176 -13.59 -11.90 8.23
N SER A 177 -14.31 -11.76 9.36
CA SER A 177 -13.81 -11.02 10.53
C SER A 177 -12.55 -11.64 11.18
N HIS A 178 -12.38 -12.96 11.10
CA HIS A 178 -11.21 -13.65 11.63
C HIS A 178 -9.99 -13.37 10.75
N SER A 179 -10.12 -13.61 9.46
CA SER A 179 -9.06 -13.31 8.46
C SER A 179 -8.67 -11.84 8.47
N SER A 180 -9.65 -10.94 8.61
CA SER A 180 -9.40 -9.49 8.70
C SER A 180 -8.50 -9.13 9.88
N LYS A 181 -8.73 -9.71 11.06
CA LYS A 181 -7.87 -9.50 12.24
C LYS A 181 -6.44 -10.02 12.00
N GLU A 182 -6.29 -11.21 11.42
CA GLU A 182 -4.97 -11.75 11.08
C GLU A 182 -4.19 -10.83 10.14
N ILE A 183 -4.84 -10.28 9.10
CA ILE A 183 -4.20 -9.35 8.15
C ILE A 183 -3.75 -8.07 8.87
N LEU A 184 -4.58 -7.49 9.72
CA LEU A 184 -4.23 -6.29 10.48
C LEU A 184 -3.04 -6.54 11.43
N GLU A 185 -2.98 -7.69 12.10
CA GLU A 185 -1.84 -8.04 12.94
C GLU A 185 -0.55 -8.19 12.11
N ILE A 186 -0.61 -8.81 10.92
CA ILE A 186 0.56 -8.86 10.02
C ILE A 186 1.03 -7.45 9.65
N LEU A 187 0.13 -6.52 9.31
CA LEU A 187 0.48 -5.13 8.99
C LEU A 187 1.14 -4.42 10.18
N LYS A 188 0.62 -4.62 11.40
CA LYS A 188 1.23 -4.08 12.63
C LYS A 188 2.63 -4.65 12.87
N GLU A 189 2.82 -5.97 12.71
CA GLU A 189 4.14 -6.57 12.85
C GLU A 189 5.12 -6.04 11.80
N LEU A 190 4.69 -5.84 10.56
CA LEU A 190 5.51 -5.20 9.52
C LEU A 190 5.89 -3.77 9.90
N HIS A 191 4.97 -2.99 10.47
CA HIS A 191 5.27 -1.66 10.99
C HIS A 191 6.30 -1.71 12.14
N LYS A 192 6.18 -2.64 13.09
CA LYS A 192 7.15 -2.82 14.19
C LYS A 192 8.58 -3.12 13.68
N THR A 193 8.71 -3.69 12.48
CA THR A 193 10.03 -3.88 11.84
C THR A 193 10.61 -2.60 11.23
N GLY A 194 9.95 -1.44 11.40
CA GLY A 194 10.38 -0.14 10.91
C GLY A 194 9.90 0.22 9.51
N ARG A 195 8.99 -0.56 8.91
CA ARG A 195 8.37 -0.21 7.62
C ARG A 195 7.30 0.86 7.82
N THR A 196 7.18 1.73 6.83
CA THR A 196 6.07 2.68 6.75
C THR A 196 4.86 1.96 6.18
N VAL A 197 3.74 2.01 6.88
CA VAL A 197 2.49 1.38 6.44
C VAL A 197 1.44 2.47 6.20
N ILE A 198 0.88 2.50 5.00
CA ILE A 198 -0.22 3.40 4.63
C ILE A 198 -1.42 2.51 4.33
N LEU A 199 -2.42 2.61 5.18
CA LEU A 199 -3.66 1.85 5.09
C LEU A 199 -4.76 2.75 4.55
N ILE A 200 -5.37 2.38 3.44
CA ILE A 200 -6.53 3.08 2.89
C ILE A 200 -7.76 2.26 3.20
N THR A 201 -8.74 2.88 3.85
CA THR A 201 -9.99 2.21 4.20
C THR A 201 -11.14 3.20 4.36
N HIS A 202 -12.37 2.71 4.27
CA HIS A 202 -13.56 3.45 4.66
C HIS A 202 -14.08 3.04 6.06
N ASP A 203 -13.46 2.03 6.67
CA ASP A 203 -13.83 1.50 7.98
C ASP A 203 -13.05 2.23 9.08
N ASN A 204 -13.77 2.89 9.99
CA ASN A 204 -13.18 3.64 11.10
C ASN A 204 -12.52 2.73 12.15
N ASP A 205 -13.04 1.50 12.38
CA ASP A 205 -12.48 0.57 13.35
C ASP A 205 -11.13 0.02 12.87
N ILE A 206 -11.01 -0.17 11.55
CA ILE A 206 -9.74 -0.53 10.92
C ILE A 206 -8.78 0.65 10.96
N ALA A 207 -9.24 1.86 10.66
CA ALA A 207 -8.41 3.08 10.72
C ALA A 207 -7.90 3.37 12.12
N ALA A 208 -8.68 3.07 13.16
CA ALA A 208 -8.28 3.23 14.56
C ALA A 208 -7.08 2.35 14.96
N GLN A 209 -6.72 1.36 14.16
CA GLN A 209 -5.52 0.54 14.38
C GLN A 209 -4.21 1.25 13.98
N ALA A 210 -4.29 2.34 13.22
CA ALA A 210 -3.14 3.16 12.84
C ALA A 210 -2.87 4.24 13.91
N LYS A 211 -1.61 4.65 14.04
CA LYS A 211 -1.22 5.72 14.98
C LYS A 211 -1.63 7.13 14.51
N ARG A 212 -1.87 7.31 13.23
CA ARG A 212 -2.27 8.59 12.62
C ARG A 212 -3.36 8.35 11.61
N VAL A 213 -4.36 9.21 11.60
CA VAL A 213 -5.48 9.16 10.66
C VAL A 213 -5.54 10.45 9.86
N VAL A 214 -5.58 10.30 8.55
CA VAL A 214 -5.77 11.38 7.57
C VAL A 214 -7.14 11.19 6.93
N ARG A 215 -8.03 12.17 7.11
CA ARG A 215 -9.36 12.15 6.49
C ARG A 215 -9.35 12.96 5.22
N ILE A 216 -9.73 12.33 4.11
CA ILE A 216 -9.91 13.00 2.82
C ILE A 216 -11.41 13.17 2.53
N LYS A 217 -11.78 14.36 2.05
CA LYS A 217 -13.13 14.71 1.62
C LYS A 217 -13.05 15.68 0.45
N ASP A 218 -13.82 15.39 -0.59
CA ASP A 218 -13.93 16.25 -1.79
C ASP A 218 -12.56 16.64 -2.37
N GLY A 219 -11.63 15.68 -2.43
CA GLY A 219 -10.27 15.87 -2.94
C GLY A 219 -9.31 16.63 -2.04
N LYS A 220 -9.68 16.95 -0.79
CA LYS A 220 -8.87 17.72 0.18
C LYS A 220 -8.64 16.93 1.46
N ILE A 221 -7.54 17.19 2.16
CA ILE A 221 -7.36 16.72 3.52
C ILE A 221 -8.22 17.59 4.43
N GLU A 222 -9.23 16.96 5.05
CA GLU A 222 -10.15 17.60 5.99
C GLU A 222 -9.60 17.56 7.42
N GLN A 223 -8.98 16.45 7.79
CA GLN A 223 -8.40 16.22 9.11
C GLN A 223 -7.12 15.39 9.03
N ASP A 224 -6.20 15.67 9.94
CA ASP A 224 -4.95 14.91 10.10
C ASP A 224 -4.62 14.92 11.60
N TYR A 225 -4.72 13.76 12.25
CA TYR A 225 -4.60 13.66 13.72
C TYR A 225 -3.95 12.34 14.14
N LEU A 226 -3.37 12.36 15.34
CA LEU A 226 -2.84 11.16 15.98
C LEU A 226 -3.94 10.46 16.78
N ASN A 227 -3.97 9.13 16.72
CA ASN A 227 -4.82 8.33 17.60
C ASN A 227 -4.10 8.16 18.95
N ASP A 228 -4.61 8.81 20.00
CA ASP A 228 -4.04 8.77 21.36
C ASP A 228 -4.26 7.43 22.09
N ASP A 229 -5.07 6.50 21.55
CA ASP A 229 -5.58 5.33 22.26
C ASP A 229 -4.90 3.99 21.92
N THR A 230 -3.71 3.97 21.29
CA THR A 230 -3.07 2.68 20.95
C THR A 230 -2.29 2.04 22.12
N GLU A 231 -2.28 2.61 23.34
CA GLU A 231 -1.57 2.07 24.50
C GLU A 231 -2.46 1.60 25.67
N SER A 232 -3.79 1.60 25.55
CA SER A 232 -4.69 1.22 26.65
C SER A 232 -5.52 0.00 26.32
N THR A 233 -4.90 -1.16 26.18
CA THR A 233 -5.54 -2.43 26.60
C THR A 233 -4.43 -3.41 26.98
N LYS A 234 -4.21 -3.48 28.30
CA LYS A 234 -3.49 -4.57 28.94
C LYS A 234 -4.36 -5.80 29.03
#